data_8488b62a9075ed14463d9fb5cfc155a4
#
_entry.id   8488b62a9075ed14463d9fb5cfc155a4
#
_cell.length_a   1.000
_cell.length_b   1.000
_cell.length_c   1.000
_cell.angle_alpha   90.00
_cell.angle_beta   90.00
_cell.angle_gamma   90.00
#
_symmetry.space_group_name_H-M   'P 1'
#
loop_
_entity.id
_entity.type
_entity.pdbx_description
1 polymer ?
#
loop_
_entity_poly.entity_id
_entity_poly.type
_entity_poly.pdbx_seq_one_letter_code
_entity_poly.pdbx_strand_id
1 'polypeptide(L)'
;MMNTPSDFQTPAAPGMVNTDQRPVDVVVLFSGGLDSILAAKVLEEQGLRVCCLHCHSPFFGDPGAVERWSNLYGLDIRTLDVSDDFCAMLRVRPAHGFGKVMNPCVDCKILLLRHARLYMESIGARLLATGEVMGQRPMSQRRDVLNAIRRDAGVQDILLRPLSALHLAPTPAEEEGFVDRSRLLGISGRGRKDQLELAKKYQLPEIPTPGGGCRLAD
;
A
#
# COMPACT_ATOMS: atom_id res chain seq x y z
N MET A 1 5.16 7.24 -25.71
CA MET A 1 4.11 6.31 -26.17
C MET A 1 3.72 5.50 -24.95
N MET A 2 2.52 5.63 -24.46
CA MET A 2 2.01 4.85 -23.31
C MET A 2 1.69 3.44 -23.82
N ASN A 3 2.27 2.41 -23.18
CA ASN A 3 2.00 1.02 -23.50
C ASN A 3 0.53 0.69 -23.21
N THR A 4 -0.07 -0.02 -24.15
CA THR A 4 -1.46 -0.48 -24.05
C THR A 4 -1.64 -1.58 -23.01
N PRO A 5 -2.86 -1.81 -22.47
CA PRO A 5 -3.13 -2.74 -21.35
C PRO A 5 -2.88 -4.23 -21.62
N SER A 6 -2.35 -4.61 -22.79
CA SER A 6 -2.19 -6.02 -23.20
C SER A 6 -0.96 -6.74 -22.63
N ASP A 7 -0.07 -6.05 -21.90
CA ASP A 7 1.18 -6.65 -21.41
C ASP A 7 1.11 -7.14 -19.94
N PHE A 8 -0.07 -7.12 -19.33
CA PHE A 8 -0.25 -7.74 -18.03
C PHE A 8 -0.34 -9.26 -18.17
N GLN A 9 0.82 -9.92 -18.27
CA GLN A 9 0.88 -11.36 -18.04
C GLN A 9 0.58 -11.61 -16.56
N THR A 10 -0.63 -12.10 -16.30
CA THR A 10 -1.03 -12.63 -14.99
C THR A 10 -0.17 -13.84 -14.70
N PRO A 11 0.77 -13.84 -13.74
CA PRO A 11 1.45 -15.05 -13.35
C PRO A 11 0.41 -15.97 -12.73
N ALA A 12 0.32 -17.20 -13.23
CA ALA A 12 -0.52 -18.24 -12.66
C ALA A 12 -0.09 -18.46 -11.20
N ALA A 13 -1.02 -18.27 -10.27
CA ALA A 13 -0.81 -18.53 -8.86
C ALA A 13 -0.56 -20.02 -8.61
N PRO A 14 0.49 -20.41 -7.85
CA PRO A 14 0.54 -21.74 -7.27
C PRO A 14 -0.44 -21.79 -6.09
N GLY A 15 -1.46 -22.59 -6.26
CA GLY A 15 -2.25 -23.33 -5.32
C GLY A 15 -2.46 -22.79 -3.91
N MET A 16 -3.46 -21.92 -3.72
CA MET A 16 -4.47 -22.00 -2.66
C MET A 16 -5.76 -21.47 -3.26
N VAL A 17 -6.66 -22.36 -3.64
CA VAL A 17 -8.02 -22.02 -4.06
C VAL A 17 -8.76 -21.60 -2.79
N ASN A 18 -8.76 -20.30 -2.51
CA ASN A 18 -9.72 -19.77 -1.58
C ASN A 18 -11.09 -19.81 -2.28
N THR A 19 -11.98 -20.68 -1.82
CA THR A 19 -13.29 -21.00 -2.41
C THR A 19 -14.31 -19.87 -2.27
N ASP A 20 -13.95 -18.70 -1.79
CA ASP A 20 -14.81 -17.52 -1.76
C ASP A 20 -14.76 -16.81 -3.12
N GLN A 21 -15.79 -17.02 -3.95
CA GLN A 21 -15.92 -16.46 -5.30
C GLN A 21 -16.27 -14.96 -5.32
N ARG A 22 -16.31 -14.29 -4.18
CA ARG A 22 -16.58 -12.84 -4.12
C ARG A 22 -15.44 -12.06 -4.79
N PRO A 23 -15.73 -10.96 -5.51
CA PRO A 23 -14.68 -10.08 -6.05
C PRO A 23 -13.84 -9.46 -4.93
N VAL A 24 -12.62 -9.05 -5.25
CA VAL A 24 -11.78 -8.27 -4.32
C VAL A 24 -12.41 -6.89 -4.13
N ASP A 25 -12.51 -6.44 -2.88
CA ASP A 25 -13.07 -5.14 -2.53
C ASP A 25 -11.99 -4.04 -2.52
N VAL A 26 -10.82 -4.37 -1.96
CA VAL A 26 -9.74 -3.41 -1.68
C VAL A 26 -8.38 -3.96 -2.10
N VAL A 27 -7.60 -3.14 -2.80
CA VAL A 27 -6.18 -3.40 -3.04
C VAL A 27 -5.35 -2.59 -2.03
N VAL A 28 -4.55 -3.26 -1.21
CA VAL A 28 -3.65 -2.63 -0.24
C VAL A 28 -2.23 -2.62 -0.78
N LEU A 29 -1.60 -1.44 -0.93
CA LEU A 29 -0.17 -1.37 -1.20
C LEU A 29 0.61 -1.95 -0.02
N PHE A 30 1.31 -3.05 -0.27
CA PHE A 30 1.95 -3.89 0.73
C PHE A 30 3.48 -3.80 0.64
N SER A 31 4.12 -3.40 1.71
CA SER A 31 5.58 -3.25 1.76
C SER A 31 6.29 -4.34 2.58
N GLY A 32 5.56 -5.30 3.17
CA GLY A 32 6.11 -6.25 4.15
C GLY A 32 6.30 -5.66 5.55
N GLY A 33 6.13 -4.35 5.72
CA GLY A 33 6.24 -3.70 7.03
C GLY A 33 4.95 -3.76 7.85
N LEU A 34 5.08 -3.60 9.18
CA LEU A 34 3.97 -3.71 10.13
C LEU A 34 2.74 -2.88 9.73
N ASP A 35 2.94 -1.62 9.34
CA ASP A 35 1.82 -0.73 9.02
C ASP A 35 1.00 -1.24 7.82
N SER A 36 1.63 -1.85 6.81
CA SER A 36 0.92 -2.43 5.67
C SER A 36 0.14 -3.70 6.04
N ILE A 37 0.68 -4.52 6.94
CA ILE A 37 -0.01 -5.69 7.49
C ILE A 37 -1.23 -5.25 8.28
N LEU A 38 -1.06 -4.28 9.18
CA LEU A 38 -2.15 -3.77 10.01
C LEU A 38 -3.26 -3.10 9.19
N ALA A 39 -2.89 -2.36 8.13
CA ALA A 39 -3.88 -1.77 7.24
C ALA A 39 -4.77 -2.84 6.57
N ALA A 40 -4.17 -3.94 6.11
CA ALA A 40 -4.91 -5.08 5.56
C ALA A 40 -5.81 -5.71 6.63
N LYS A 41 -5.29 -5.99 7.83
CA LYS A 41 -6.06 -6.61 8.92
C LYS A 41 -7.23 -5.77 9.40
N VAL A 42 -7.08 -4.45 9.49
CA VAL A 42 -8.19 -3.52 9.85
C VAL A 42 -9.32 -3.58 8.82
N LEU A 43 -9.02 -3.75 7.55
CA LEU A 43 -10.02 -3.86 6.50
C LEU A 43 -10.65 -5.26 6.45
N GLU A 44 -9.86 -6.33 6.60
CA GLU A 44 -10.37 -7.71 6.72
C GLU A 44 -11.31 -7.86 7.93
N GLU A 45 -11.01 -7.22 9.06
CA GLU A 45 -11.87 -7.23 10.25
C GLU A 45 -13.26 -6.63 9.99
N GLN A 46 -13.38 -5.72 8.99
CA GLN A 46 -14.67 -5.19 8.54
C GLN A 46 -15.42 -6.12 7.58
N GLY A 47 -14.84 -7.26 7.23
CA GLY A 47 -15.43 -8.23 6.28
C GLY A 47 -15.12 -7.92 4.83
N LEU A 48 -14.23 -6.96 4.55
CA LEU A 48 -13.79 -6.64 3.19
C LEU A 48 -12.79 -7.68 2.68
N ARG A 49 -12.92 -8.06 1.42
CA ARG A 49 -11.97 -8.93 0.75
C ARG A 49 -10.77 -8.12 0.25
N VAL A 50 -9.63 -8.34 0.89
CA VAL A 50 -8.40 -7.59 0.66
C VAL A 50 -7.44 -8.39 -0.22
N CYS A 51 -6.86 -7.72 -1.23
CA CYS A 51 -5.71 -8.18 -1.98
C CYS A 51 -4.54 -7.23 -1.70
N CYS A 52 -3.44 -7.75 -1.20
CA CYS A 52 -2.22 -6.99 -0.95
C CYS A 52 -1.35 -6.96 -2.20
N LEU A 53 -0.99 -5.77 -2.70
CA LEU A 53 -0.13 -5.61 -3.87
C LEU A 53 1.29 -5.21 -3.43
N HIS A 54 2.24 -6.13 -3.60
CA HIS A 54 3.66 -5.91 -3.31
C HIS A 54 4.39 -5.49 -4.58
N CYS A 55 4.66 -4.19 -4.71
CA CYS A 55 5.49 -3.67 -5.80
C CYS A 55 6.98 -3.85 -5.48
N HIS A 56 7.75 -4.24 -6.48
CA HIS A 56 9.20 -4.41 -6.35
C HIS A 56 9.98 -3.81 -7.53
N SER A 57 11.24 -3.54 -7.28
CA SER A 57 12.24 -3.08 -8.25
C SER A 57 13.64 -3.47 -7.73
N PRO A 58 14.73 -3.26 -8.48
CA PRO A 58 16.08 -3.49 -7.97
C PRO A 58 16.44 -2.69 -6.72
N PHE A 59 15.67 -1.64 -6.38
CA PHE A 59 15.93 -0.73 -5.27
C PHE A 59 15.06 -0.98 -4.04
N PHE A 60 13.94 -1.62 -4.18
CA PHE A 60 12.99 -1.92 -3.08
C PHE A 60 12.12 -3.13 -3.42
N GLY A 61 11.51 -3.68 -2.36
CA GLY A 61 10.66 -4.85 -2.43
C GLY A 61 11.47 -6.15 -2.41
N ASP A 62 10.83 -7.21 -1.96
CA ASP A 62 11.37 -8.57 -1.92
C ASP A 62 10.29 -9.55 -2.41
N PRO A 63 10.20 -9.81 -3.72
CA PRO A 63 9.23 -10.74 -4.26
C PRO A 63 9.44 -12.18 -3.75
N GLY A 64 10.66 -12.54 -3.34
CA GLY A 64 10.96 -13.87 -2.78
C GLY A 64 10.39 -14.10 -1.38
N ALA A 65 10.07 -13.04 -0.65
CA ALA A 65 9.46 -13.13 0.69
C ALA A 65 7.92 -13.27 0.67
N VAL A 66 7.28 -13.10 -0.48
CA VAL A 66 5.81 -13.00 -0.58
C VAL A 66 5.10 -14.25 -0.10
N GLU A 67 5.57 -15.44 -0.50
CA GLU A 67 4.99 -16.71 -0.05
C GLU A 67 5.06 -16.86 1.47
N ARG A 68 6.22 -16.53 2.05
CA ARG A 68 6.41 -16.53 3.51
C ARG A 68 5.44 -15.56 4.20
N TRP A 69 5.30 -14.33 3.69
CA TRP A 69 4.38 -13.34 4.27
C TRP A 69 2.94 -13.74 4.15
N SER A 70 2.52 -14.32 3.00
CA SER A 70 1.16 -14.82 2.79
C SER A 70 0.81 -15.89 3.81
N ASN A 71 1.70 -16.87 4.01
CA ASN A 71 1.51 -17.95 4.98
C ASN A 71 1.55 -17.44 6.42
N LEU A 72 2.49 -16.52 6.72
CA LEU A 72 2.71 -16.01 8.08
C LEU A 72 1.55 -15.14 8.57
N TYR A 73 1.01 -14.29 7.70
CA TYR A 73 -0.02 -13.32 8.07
C TYR A 73 -1.41 -13.69 7.55
N GLY A 74 -1.54 -14.76 6.77
CA GLY A 74 -2.81 -15.17 6.18
C GLY A 74 -3.38 -14.11 5.23
N LEU A 75 -2.54 -13.49 4.39
CA LEU A 75 -2.90 -12.43 3.45
C LEU A 75 -2.79 -12.92 2.00
N ASP A 76 -3.74 -12.53 1.11
CA ASP A 76 -3.58 -12.68 -0.35
C ASP A 76 -2.60 -11.61 -0.83
N ILE A 77 -1.34 -11.99 -1.07
CA ILE A 77 -0.30 -11.05 -1.51
C ILE A 77 0.10 -11.39 -2.94
N ARG A 78 0.04 -10.40 -3.82
CA ARG A 78 0.46 -10.48 -5.21
C ARG A 78 1.59 -9.50 -5.48
N THR A 79 2.44 -9.86 -6.47
CA THR A 79 3.62 -9.04 -6.83
C THR A 79 3.36 -8.26 -8.11
N LEU A 80 3.99 -7.09 -8.21
CA LEU A 80 4.05 -6.29 -9.41
C LEU A 80 5.46 -5.74 -9.58
N ASP A 81 6.11 -6.08 -10.70
CA ASP A 81 7.39 -5.48 -11.07
C ASP A 81 7.15 -4.08 -11.65
N VAL A 82 7.80 -3.08 -11.06
CA VAL A 82 7.75 -1.68 -11.50
C VAL A 82 9.14 -1.16 -11.87
N SER A 83 10.07 -2.06 -12.14
CA SER A 83 11.50 -1.75 -12.37
C SER A 83 11.71 -0.75 -13.49
N ASP A 84 11.08 -0.97 -14.64
CA ASP A 84 11.28 -0.13 -15.83
C ASP A 84 10.78 1.29 -15.62
N ASP A 85 9.58 1.45 -15.09
CA ASP A 85 8.99 2.76 -14.83
C ASP A 85 9.71 3.49 -13.68
N PHE A 86 10.15 2.75 -12.66
CA PHE A 86 10.93 3.33 -11.58
C PHE A 86 12.31 3.81 -12.08
N CYS A 87 13.00 3.01 -12.91
CA CYS A 87 14.25 3.42 -13.53
C CYS A 87 14.06 4.59 -14.50
N ALA A 88 12.97 4.60 -15.28
CA ALA A 88 12.64 5.72 -16.15
C ALA A 88 12.42 7.02 -15.36
N MET A 89 11.70 6.96 -14.26
CA MET A 89 11.50 8.09 -13.35
C MET A 89 12.83 8.64 -12.81
N LEU A 90 13.76 7.77 -12.43
CA LEU A 90 15.09 8.20 -11.94
C LEU A 90 15.92 8.89 -13.01
N ARG A 91 15.84 8.44 -14.29
CA ARG A 91 16.56 9.05 -15.43
C ARG A 91 16.09 10.47 -15.74
N VAL A 92 14.81 10.74 -15.52
CA VAL A 92 14.16 12.04 -15.82
C VAL A 92 13.99 12.81 -14.52
N ARG A 93 14.93 13.01 -13.70
CA ARG A 93 14.86 13.72 -12.42
C ARG A 93 13.42 13.79 -11.80
N PRO A 94 13.16 13.22 -10.65
CA PRO A 94 11.84 13.22 -10.00
C PRO A 94 11.28 14.63 -9.84
N ALA A 95 9.98 14.81 -10.10
CA ALA A 95 9.31 16.11 -10.10
C ALA A 95 9.32 16.77 -8.71
N HIS A 96 9.22 15.96 -7.64
CA HIS A 96 9.28 16.41 -6.24
C HIS A 96 10.70 16.34 -5.66
N GLY A 97 11.68 15.99 -6.48
CA GLY A 97 13.09 15.92 -6.11
C GLY A 97 13.47 14.71 -5.27
N PHE A 98 14.69 14.75 -4.78
CA PHE A 98 15.28 13.72 -3.94
C PHE A 98 15.24 14.14 -2.46
N GLY A 99 15.25 13.16 -1.57
CA GLY A 99 15.49 13.35 -0.15
C GLY A 99 16.94 13.68 0.18
N LYS A 100 17.32 13.42 1.41
CA LYS A 100 18.70 13.73 1.88
C LYS A 100 19.78 12.92 1.15
N VAL A 101 19.45 11.77 0.63
CA VAL A 101 20.34 10.92 -0.15
C VAL A 101 19.87 10.96 -1.63
N MET A 102 19.47 9.86 -2.20
CA MET A 102 18.98 9.76 -3.59
C MET A 102 17.52 9.28 -3.65
N ASN A 103 16.80 9.29 -2.53
CA ASN A 103 15.49 8.70 -2.38
C ASN A 103 14.35 9.61 -2.90
N PRO A 104 13.68 9.26 -4.01
CA PRO A 104 12.57 10.03 -4.57
C PRO A 104 11.22 9.63 -3.93
N CYS A 105 11.14 9.68 -2.59
CA CYS A 105 10.03 9.06 -1.85
C CYS A 105 8.63 9.53 -2.27
N VAL A 106 8.46 10.78 -2.67
CA VAL A 106 7.17 11.33 -3.10
C VAL A 106 6.80 10.79 -4.47
N ASP A 107 7.70 10.93 -5.45
CA ASP A 107 7.48 10.45 -6.83
C ASP A 107 7.37 8.93 -6.88
N CYS A 108 8.17 8.21 -6.10
CA CYS A 108 8.05 6.76 -5.92
C CYS A 108 6.63 6.39 -5.46
N LYS A 109 6.11 7.07 -4.44
CA LYS A 109 4.76 6.78 -3.94
C LYS A 109 3.69 7.08 -4.97
N ILE A 110 3.82 8.18 -5.74
CA ILE A 110 2.91 8.52 -6.83
C ILE A 110 2.93 7.43 -7.90
N LEU A 111 4.12 6.97 -8.30
CA LEU A 111 4.28 5.88 -9.26
C LEU A 111 3.61 4.60 -8.78
N LEU A 112 3.89 4.16 -7.54
CA LEU A 112 3.30 2.96 -6.97
C LEU A 112 1.77 3.03 -6.88
N LEU A 113 1.21 4.19 -6.54
CA LEU A 113 -0.23 4.38 -6.48
C LEU A 113 -0.89 4.36 -7.87
N ARG A 114 -0.23 4.89 -8.91
CA ARG A 114 -0.70 4.79 -10.29
C ARG A 114 -0.76 3.35 -10.76
N HIS A 115 0.29 2.57 -10.51
CA HIS A 115 0.30 1.14 -10.81
C HIS A 115 -0.76 0.37 -10.02
N ALA A 116 -0.89 0.66 -8.72
CA ALA A 116 -1.92 0.04 -7.89
C ALA A 116 -3.33 0.35 -8.37
N ARG A 117 -3.58 1.58 -8.87
CA ARG A 117 -4.87 1.95 -9.47
C ARG A 117 -5.16 1.11 -10.72
N LEU A 118 -4.21 1.01 -11.65
CA LEU A 118 -4.38 0.18 -12.86
C LEU A 118 -4.64 -1.28 -12.50
N TYR A 119 -3.90 -1.80 -11.52
CA TYR A 119 -4.11 -3.15 -11.02
C TYR A 119 -5.50 -3.32 -10.39
N MET A 120 -5.92 -2.40 -9.52
CA MET A 120 -7.24 -2.37 -8.91
C MET A 120 -8.35 -2.41 -9.96
N GLU A 121 -8.26 -1.55 -10.98
CA GLU A 121 -9.22 -1.49 -12.09
C GLU A 121 -9.26 -2.81 -12.87
N SER A 122 -8.10 -3.45 -13.11
CA SER A 122 -8.00 -4.71 -13.86
C SER A 122 -8.66 -5.90 -13.16
N ILE A 123 -8.73 -5.89 -11.84
CA ILE A 123 -9.37 -6.97 -11.04
C ILE A 123 -10.76 -6.59 -10.54
N GLY A 124 -11.28 -5.41 -10.92
CA GLY A 124 -12.60 -4.93 -10.53
C GLY A 124 -12.77 -4.55 -9.06
N ALA A 125 -11.66 -4.29 -8.34
CA ALA A 125 -11.72 -3.81 -6.96
C ALA A 125 -12.16 -2.33 -6.91
N ARG A 126 -12.80 -1.92 -5.79
CA ARG A 126 -13.39 -0.58 -5.66
C ARG A 126 -12.47 0.44 -4.99
N LEU A 127 -11.51 -0.01 -4.18
CA LEU A 127 -10.77 0.85 -3.28
C LEU A 127 -9.28 0.50 -3.27
N LEU A 128 -8.45 1.54 -3.12
CA LEU A 128 -7.05 1.41 -2.76
C LEU A 128 -6.85 1.71 -1.27
N ALA A 129 -5.87 1.06 -0.65
CA ALA A 129 -5.45 1.43 0.69
C ALA A 129 -3.93 1.38 0.86
N THR A 130 -3.43 2.12 1.84
CA THR A 130 -2.03 2.09 2.25
C THR A 130 -1.90 2.08 3.76
N GLY A 131 -0.81 1.47 4.27
CA GLY A 131 -0.45 1.52 5.69
C GLY A 131 0.26 2.82 6.10
N GLU A 132 0.08 3.92 5.37
CA GLU A 132 0.72 5.19 5.72
C GLU A 132 0.12 5.77 6.99
N VAL A 133 1.01 6.14 7.94
CA VAL A 133 0.63 6.81 9.19
C VAL A 133 1.03 8.28 9.12
N MET A 134 0.05 9.17 9.33
CA MET A 134 0.26 10.61 9.26
C MET A 134 1.36 11.06 10.24
N GLY A 135 2.36 11.79 9.73
CA GLY A 135 3.46 12.32 10.54
C GLY A 135 4.55 11.32 10.94
N GLN A 136 4.45 10.04 10.54
CA GLN A 136 5.45 9.03 10.90
C GLN A 136 6.76 9.21 10.10
N ARG A 137 6.67 9.52 8.80
CA ARG A 137 7.82 9.80 7.94
C ARG A 137 7.81 11.26 7.50
N PRO A 138 8.85 12.06 7.86
CA PRO A 138 8.83 13.52 7.66
C PRO A 138 8.80 13.93 6.19
N MET A 139 9.28 13.10 5.27
CA MET A 139 9.36 13.43 3.85
C MET A 139 8.04 13.15 3.12
N SER A 140 7.41 11.98 3.35
CA SER A 140 6.30 11.49 2.52
C SER A 140 4.97 11.35 3.26
N GLN A 141 4.94 11.52 4.60
CA GLN A 141 3.73 11.27 5.40
C GLN A 141 3.26 12.51 6.20
N ARG A 142 3.70 13.70 5.83
CA ARG A 142 3.07 14.96 6.29
C ARG A 142 1.73 15.10 5.59
N ARG A 143 0.76 15.77 6.24
CA ARG A 143 -0.60 15.94 5.72
C ARG A 143 -0.63 16.59 4.32
N ASP A 144 0.14 17.65 4.14
CA ASP A 144 0.26 18.35 2.86
C ASP A 144 0.83 17.44 1.75
N VAL A 145 1.87 16.68 2.07
CA VAL A 145 2.50 15.73 1.14
C VAL A 145 1.57 14.54 0.83
N LEU A 146 0.88 13.99 1.83
CA LEU A 146 -0.12 12.93 1.61
C LEU A 146 -1.24 13.37 0.67
N ASN A 147 -1.67 14.64 0.76
CA ASN A 147 -2.67 15.22 -0.14
C ASN A 147 -2.11 15.44 -1.55
N ALA A 148 -0.87 15.94 -1.68
CA ALA A 148 -0.20 16.09 -2.96
C ALA A 148 -0.03 14.74 -3.67
N ILE A 149 0.47 13.72 -2.96
CA ILE A 149 0.64 12.36 -3.50
C ILE A 149 -0.68 11.80 -4.04
N ARG A 150 -1.78 11.87 -3.28
CA ARG A 150 -3.06 11.31 -3.73
C ARG A 150 -3.63 12.05 -4.94
N ARG A 151 -3.45 13.40 -4.99
CA ARG A 151 -3.86 14.23 -6.12
C ARG A 151 -3.04 13.89 -7.37
N ASP A 152 -1.72 13.88 -7.25
CA ASP A 152 -0.80 13.71 -8.37
C ASP A 152 -0.78 12.27 -8.89
N ALA A 153 -1.18 11.30 -8.07
CA ALA A 153 -1.45 9.93 -8.47
C ALA A 153 -2.84 9.73 -9.11
N GLY A 154 -3.76 10.70 -8.98
CA GLY A 154 -5.13 10.60 -9.49
C GLY A 154 -6.01 9.62 -8.71
N VAL A 155 -5.78 9.50 -7.39
CA VAL A 155 -6.46 8.52 -6.51
C VAL A 155 -7.22 9.19 -5.35
N GLN A 156 -7.65 10.45 -5.52
CA GLN A 156 -8.24 11.23 -4.43
C GLN A 156 -9.45 10.57 -3.79
N ASP A 157 -10.31 9.99 -4.62
CA ASP A 157 -11.62 9.48 -4.19
C ASP A 157 -11.59 7.99 -3.82
N ILE A 158 -10.48 7.31 -4.14
CA ILE A 158 -10.36 5.86 -3.97
C ILE A 158 -9.26 5.44 -2.98
N LEU A 159 -8.44 6.38 -2.46
CA LEU A 159 -7.32 6.05 -1.58
C LEU A 159 -7.67 6.22 -0.12
N LEU A 160 -7.73 5.11 0.62
CA LEU A 160 -7.92 5.03 2.06
C LEU A 160 -6.59 4.82 2.80
N ARG A 161 -6.47 5.40 3.98
CA ARG A 161 -5.38 5.17 4.93
C ARG A 161 -5.94 4.70 6.27
N PRO A 162 -6.25 3.40 6.41
CA PRO A 162 -7.03 2.87 7.53
C PRO A 162 -6.47 3.22 8.91
N LEU A 163 -5.13 3.29 9.01
CA LEU A 163 -4.46 3.58 10.29
C LEU A 163 -4.55 5.05 10.71
N SER A 164 -4.77 5.98 9.77
CA SER A 164 -4.81 7.43 10.04
C SER A 164 -6.10 8.10 9.54
N ALA A 165 -7.11 7.33 9.17
CA ALA A 165 -8.31 7.83 8.51
C ALA A 165 -9.02 8.92 9.32
N LEU A 166 -9.07 8.80 10.65
CA LEU A 166 -9.74 9.76 11.50
C LEU A 166 -9.07 11.15 11.55
N HIS A 167 -7.83 11.25 11.08
CA HIS A 167 -7.13 12.52 10.90
C HIS A 167 -7.27 13.13 9.50
N LEU A 168 -7.88 12.40 8.56
CA LEU A 168 -8.03 12.77 7.15
C LEU A 168 -9.50 13.00 6.81
N ALA A 169 -9.76 13.71 5.72
CA ALA A 169 -11.11 13.81 5.17
C ALA A 169 -11.61 12.41 4.75
N PRO A 170 -12.89 12.11 4.95
CA PRO A 170 -13.46 10.86 4.51
C PRO A 170 -13.36 10.70 2.99
N THR A 171 -13.32 9.46 2.54
CA THR A 171 -13.43 9.09 1.14
C THR A 171 -14.91 8.82 0.79
N PRO A 172 -15.31 8.86 -0.49
CA PRO A 172 -16.66 8.47 -0.89
C PRO A 172 -17.06 7.08 -0.37
N ALA A 173 -16.14 6.13 -0.35
CA ALA A 173 -16.41 4.79 0.17
C ALA A 173 -16.75 4.76 1.66
N GLU A 174 -16.20 5.68 2.45
CA GLU A 174 -16.56 5.87 3.86
C GLU A 174 -17.93 6.57 4.01
N GLU A 175 -18.22 7.57 3.16
CA GLU A 175 -19.48 8.32 3.16
C GLU A 175 -20.68 7.45 2.72
N GLU A 176 -20.46 6.55 1.77
CA GLU A 176 -21.44 5.57 1.27
C GLU A 176 -21.65 4.38 2.22
N GLY A 177 -20.83 4.26 3.26
CA GLY A 177 -20.88 3.13 4.20
C GLY A 177 -20.32 1.82 3.66
N PHE A 178 -19.56 1.87 2.54
CA PHE A 178 -18.83 0.70 2.05
C PHE A 178 -17.68 0.32 2.98
N VAL A 179 -17.07 1.31 3.61
CA VAL A 179 -16.12 1.16 4.72
C VAL A 179 -16.70 1.84 5.95
N ASP A 180 -16.80 1.11 7.06
CA ASP A 180 -17.24 1.67 8.34
C ASP A 180 -16.12 2.53 8.94
N ARG A 181 -16.26 3.85 8.80
CA ARG A 181 -15.28 4.82 9.32
C ARG A 181 -15.09 4.73 10.84
N SER A 182 -16.11 4.34 11.60
CA SER A 182 -16.02 4.23 13.06
C SER A 182 -15.05 3.13 13.52
N ARG A 183 -14.75 2.18 12.64
CA ARG A 183 -13.81 1.08 12.83
C ARG A 183 -12.41 1.36 12.27
N LEU A 184 -12.22 2.55 11.69
CA LEU A 184 -10.90 3.02 11.23
C LEU A 184 -10.17 3.75 12.37
N LEU A 185 -8.89 4.01 12.17
CA LEU A 185 -8.00 4.46 13.25
C LEU A 185 -7.52 5.90 13.06
N GLY A 186 -7.11 6.51 14.18
CA GLY A 186 -6.53 7.85 14.25
C GLY A 186 -5.07 7.81 14.72
N ILE A 187 -4.26 6.88 14.21
CA ILE A 187 -2.84 6.81 14.55
C ILE A 187 -2.08 7.94 13.84
N SER A 188 -1.17 8.59 14.56
CA SER A 188 -0.32 9.64 14.00
C SER A 188 1.02 9.75 14.73
N GLY A 189 1.99 10.40 14.07
CA GLY A 189 3.31 10.63 14.65
C GLY A 189 4.27 9.45 14.50
N ARG A 190 5.43 9.54 15.18
CA ARG A 190 6.54 8.59 15.03
C ARG A 190 6.50 7.42 16.01
N GLY A 191 5.65 7.50 17.01
CA GLY A 191 5.47 6.43 17.98
C GLY A 191 4.87 5.19 17.32
N ARG A 192 5.24 4.01 17.83
CA ARG A 192 4.74 2.72 17.32
C ARG A 192 3.88 1.98 18.36
N LYS A 193 3.52 2.65 19.46
CA LYS A 193 2.78 2.01 20.55
C LYS A 193 1.46 1.42 20.06
N ASP A 194 0.67 2.23 19.34
CA ASP A 194 -0.64 1.81 18.85
C ASP A 194 -0.54 0.67 17.84
N GLN A 195 0.48 0.71 16.96
CA GLN A 195 0.73 -0.37 16.02
C GLN A 195 1.13 -1.67 16.72
N LEU A 196 1.90 -1.60 17.80
CA LEU A 196 2.29 -2.79 18.58
C LEU A 196 1.11 -3.36 19.37
N GLU A 197 0.21 -2.53 19.86
CA GLU A 197 -1.05 -2.96 20.49
C GLU A 197 -1.97 -3.65 19.49
N LEU A 198 -2.09 -3.09 18.25
CA LEU A 198 -2.82 -3.74 17.16
C LEU A 198 -2.20 -5.07 16.74
N ALA A 199 -0.86 -5.14 16.67
CA ALA A 199 -0.17 -6.39 16.36
C ALA A 199 -0.50 -7.49 17.38
N LYS A 200 -0.59 -7.13 18.66
CA LYS A 200 -1.05 -8.05 19.71
C LYS A 200 -2.52 -8.44 19.54
N LYS A 201 -3.40 -7.44 19.26
CA LYS A 201 -4.84 -7.69 19.00
C LYS A 201 -5.03 -8.71 17.89
N TYR A 202 -4.30 -8.55 16.77
CA TYR A 202 -4.36 -9.46 15.62
C TYR A 202 -3.48 -10.71 15.78
N GLN A 203 -2.84 -10.89 16.93
CA GLN A 203 -1.99 -12.05 17.24
C GLN A 203 -0.95 -12.32 16.13
N LEU A 204 -0.31 -11.24 15.62
CA LEU A 204 0.68 -11.39 14.57
C LEU A 204 1.83 -12.28 15.07
N PRO A 205 2.16 -13.37 14.35
CA PRO A 205 3.17 -14.33 14.78
C PRO A 205 4.57 -13.73 14.78
N GLU A 206 4.81 -12.72 13.96
CA GLU A 206 6.06 -11.97 13.88
C GLU A 206 5.79 -10.49 13.65
N ILE A 207 6.54 -9.62 14.33
CA ILE A 207 6.48 -8.18 14.14
C ILE A 207 7.69 -7.77 13.31
N PRO A 208 7.50 -7.27 12.07
CA PRO A 208 8.61 -6.86 11.24
C PRO A 208 9.45 -5.76 11.89
N THR A 209 10.76 -5.89 11.79
CA THR A 209 11.69 -4.84 12.24
C THR A 209 11.50 -3.58 11.39
N PRO A 210 11.59 -2.38 11.99
CA PRO A 210 11.58 -1.15 11.24
C PRO A 210 12.76 -1.12 10.27
N GLY A 211 12.47 -1.08 8.98
CA GLY A 211 13.49 -1.02 7.93
C GLY A 211 13.21 0.11 6.95
N GLY A 212 14.23 0.61 6.27
CA GLY A 212 14.12 1.64 5.23
C GLY A 212 13.35 1.14 4.01
N GLY A 213 13.50 -0.10 3.65
CA GLY A 213 12.82 -0.73 2.51
C GLY A 213 13.29 -0.27 1.14
N CYS A 214 14.14 0.74 1.04
CA CYS A 214 14.65 1.27 -0.22
C CYS A 214 16.15 1.54 -0.12
N ARG A 215 16.94 0.92 -1.00
CA ARG A 215 18.41 1.10 -1.06
C ARG A 215 18.86 2.52 -1.41
N LEU A 216 17.98 3.34 -1.97
CA LEU A 216 18.28 4.75 -2.26
C LEU A 216 18.09 5.66 -1.02
N ALA A 217 17.61 5.12 0.09
CA ALA A 217 17.39 5.85 1.33
C ALA A 217 18.46 5.55 2.41
N ASP A 218 19.38 4.64 2.10
CA ASP A 218 20.47 4.22 2.99
C ASP A 218 21.72 5.08 2.84
#